data_6d92d37a10d2cafe1218935f0b1b419e
#
_entry.id   6d92d37a10d2cafe1218935f0b1b419e
#
_cell.length_a   1.000
_cell.length_b   1.000
_cell.length_c   1.000
_cell.angle_alpha   90.00
_cell.angle_beta   90.00
_cell.angle_gamma   90.00
#
_symmetry.space_group_name_H-M   'P 1'
#
loop_
_entity.id
_entity.type
_entity.pdbx_description
1 polymer ?
#
loop_
_entity_poly.entity_id
_entity_poly.type
_entity_poly.pdbx_seq_one_letter_code
_entity_poly.pdbx_strand_id
1 'polypeptide(L)'
;ITQHTVRQTSSIETYYEEEEYLYTYPDGTTEIRTREVERRRLHISLRASSPDEVMSSIGFTEEQRQWASYIHDNIADNQTQGDSPAVDMGDVTFTDAEIPVVYYAQTDGRWSGISYSGSTIGIAGCGPTSVAIAASTLTGQVITPPEVAAWSEATGHATYGNGSYHSLIPDALAHYGLTVQRAGASSAQQLVDALSSGKLVVVIMGPGTFTTSGHFIVLRGVTVDGKVLIADPYSYSFSQREWDLPLIMREAKRSAGSGGPFWIVSS
;
A
#
# COMPACT_ATOMS: atom_id res chain seq x y z
N ILE A 1 -9.65 -26.13 13.50
CA ILE A 1 -9.13 -24.74 13.39
C ILE A 1 -10.35 -23.87 13.09
N THR A 2 -10.84 -23.15 14.09
CA THR A 2 -11.99 -22.26 13.94
C THR A 2 -11.51 -21.02 13.19
N GLN A 3 -11.85 -20.89 11.92
CA GLN A 3 -11.62 -19.66 11.17
C GLN A 3 -12.63 -18.61 11.65
N HIS A 4 -12.17 -17.66 12.43
CA HIS A 4 -12.95 -16.47 12.73
C HIS A 4 -12.91 -15.54 11.52
N THR A 5 -14.03 -15.31 10.95
CA THR A 5 -14.18 -14.43 9.82
C THR A 5 -14.79 -13.10 10.27
N VAL A 6 -14.35 -12.01 9.66
CA VAL A 6 -14.61 -10.66 10.12
C VAL A 6 -15.50 -9.95 9.10
N ARG A 7 -16.65 -9.45 9.56
CA ARG A 7 -17.53 -8.60 8.76
C ARG A 7 -17.10 -7.14 8.92
N GLN A 8 -16.93 -6.45 7.82
CA GLN A 8 -16.69 -5.02 7.79
C GLN A 8 -18.01 -4.28 7.55
N THR A 9 -18.26 -3.26 8.36
CA THR A 9 -19.27 -2.22 8.08
C THR A 9 -18.56 -0.89 8.04
N SER A 10 -18.97 -0.01 7.12
CA SER A 10 -18.44 1.34 7.02
C SER A 10 -19.55 2.37 7.09
N SER A 11 -19.24 3.52 7.68
CA SER A 11 -20.12 4.70 7.71
C SER A 11 -19.27 5.96 7.63
N ILE A 12 -19.80 7.02 7.03
CA ILE A 12 -19.15 8.31 7.02
C ILE A 12 -19.71 9.12 8.19
N GLU A 13 -18.83 9.55 9.07
CA GLU A 13 -19.11 10.51 10.13
C GLU A 13 -18.70 11.90 9.67
N THR A 14 -19.62 12.85 9.78
CA THR A 14 -19.30 14.27 9.57
C THR A 14 -19.08 14.91 10.94
N TYR A 15 -17.96 15.59 11.13
CA TYR A 15 -17.65 16.34 12.34
C TYR A 15 -17.07 17.69 11.96
N TYR A 16 -17.00 18.60 12.94
CA TYR A 16 -16.52 19.95 12.74
C TYR A 16 -15.28 20.16 13.59
N GLU A 17 -14.25 20.79 12.99
CA GLU A 17 -13.03 21.19 13.67
C GLU A 17 -12.85 22.70 13.57
N GLU A 18 -12.37 23.32 14.65
CA GLU A 18 -11.91 24.69 14.60
C GLU A 18 -10.50 24.73 14.00
N GLU A 19 -10.35 25.49 12.91
CA GLU A 19 -9.08 25.71 12.23
C GLU A 19 -8.68 27.17 12.33
N GLU A 20 -7.49 27.42 12.82
CA GLU A 20 -6.90 28.76 12.81
C GLU A 20 -6.36 29.08 11.41
N TYR A 21 -6.66 30.28 10.93
CA TYR A 21 -6.12 30.78 9.67
C TYR A 21 -5.69 32.25 9.78
N LEU A 22 -4.69 32.59 9.00
CA LEU A 22 -4.20 33.97 8.95
C LEU A 22 -5.11 34.77 8.02
N TYR A 23 -5.81 35.76 8.58
CA TYR A 23 -6.58 36.73 7.81
C TYR A 23 -5.72 37.97 7.55
N THR A 24 -5.65 38.39 6.29
CA THR A 24 -4.91 39.59 5.88
C THR A 24 -5.89 40.69 5.50
N TYR A 25 -5.82 41.81 6.17
CA TYR A 25 -6.61 43.00 5.85
C TYR A 25 -6.09 43.71 4.60
N PRO A 26 -6.94 44.57 3.93
CA PRO A 26 -6.49 45.35 2.77
C PRO A 26 -5.32 46.32 3.02
N ASP A 27 -5.12 46.71 4.25
CA ASP A 27 -3.98 47.55 4.68
C ASP A 27 -2.68 46.79 4.94
N GLY A 28 -2.71 45.45 4.73
CA GLY A 28 -1.56 44.55 4.92
C GLY A 28 -1.37 44.04 6.35
N THR A 29 -2.21 44.47 7.30
CA THR A 29 -2.18 43.90 8.65
C THR A 29 -2.76 42.48 8.66
N THR A 30 -2.31 41.66 9.60
CA THR A 30 -2.73 40.28 9.73
C THR A 30 -3.20 39.96 11.13
N GLU A 31 -4.22 39.10 11.23
CA GLU A 31 -4.62 38.51 12.50
C GLU A 31 -4.94 37.01 12.33
N ILE A 32 -4.80 36.23 13.40
CA ILE A 32 -5.22 34.86 13.45
C ILE A 32 -6.71 34.80 13.75
N ARG A 33 -7.47 34.16 12.90
CA ARG A 33 -8.90 33.91 13.08
C ARG A 33 -9.20 32.43 13.11
N THR A 34 -10.25 32.07 13.80
CA THR A 34 -10.77 30.72 13.82
C THR A 34 -11.97 30.56 12.91
N ARG A 35 -12.05 29.48 12.20
CA ARG A 35 -13.23 29.08 11.43
C ARG A 35 -13.57 27.63 11.74
N GLU A 36 -14.85 27.31 11.69
CA GLU A 36 -15.35 25.93 11.76
C GLU A 36 -15.25 25.30 10.36
N VAL A 37 -14.58 24.17 10.26
CA VAL A 37 -14.39 23.43 9.00
C VAL A 37 -15.07 22.07 9.13
N GLU A 38 -15.95 21.78 8.16
CA GLU A 38 -16.56 20.44 8.06
C GLU A 38 -15.49 19.43 7.63
N ARG A 39 -15.37 18.36 8.39
CA ARG A 39 -14.50 17.21 8.12
C ARG A 39 -15.34 15.95 7.99
N ARG A 40 -14.87 15.01 7.20
CA ARG A 40 -15.50 13.70 7.04
C ARG A 40 -14.51 12.62 7.43
N ARG A 41 -14.99 11.67 8.23
CA ARG A 41 -14.21 10.52 8.66
C ARG A 41 -14.94 9.25 8.27
N LEU A 42 -14.24 8.35 7.59
CA LEU A 42 -14.74 7.02 7.33
C LEU A 42 -14.57 6.15 8.58
N HIS A 43 -15.68 5.68 9.11
CA HIS A 43 -15.71 4.82 10.28
C HIS A 43 -15.87 3.36 9.84
N ILE A 44 -14.95 2.50 10.29
CA ILE A 44 -15.00 1.08 9.99
C ILE A 44 -15.18 0.30 11.29
N SER A 45 -16.15 -0.60 11.31
CA SER A 45 -16.33 -1.57 12.37
C SER A 45 -16.12 -2.98 11.82
N LEU A 46 -15.20 -3.70 12.44
CA LEU A 46 -14.95 -5.11 12.13
C LEU A 46 -15.61 -5.96 13.22
N ARG A 47 -16.50 -6.87 12.82
CA ARG A 47 -17.13 -7.83 13.75
C ARG A 47 -16.78 -9.25 13.33
N ALA A 48 -16.42 -10.09 14.30
CA ALA A 48 -16.29 -11.51 14.07
C ALA A 48 -17.68 -12.09 13.78
N SER A 49 -17.82 -12.79 12.68
CA SER A 49 -19.08 -13.41 12.21
C SER A 49 -18.97 -14.92 12.20
N SER A 50 -20.11 -15.59 12.12
CA SER A 50 -20.14 -17.05 11.92
C SER A 50 -19.55 -17.41 10.54
N PRO A 51 -19.04 -18.64 10.35
CA PRO A 51 -18.49 -19.09 9.08
C PRO A 51 -19.43 -18.89 7.88
N ASP A 52 -20.75 -19.07 8.07
CA ASP A 52 -21.73 -18.95 6.99
C ASP A 52 -22.04 -17.50 6.59
N GLU A 53 -22.08 -16.56 7.55
CA GLU A 53 -22.23 -15.13 7.26
C GLU A 53 -21.03 -14.56 6.51
N VAL A 54 -19.91 -15.18 6.67
CA VAL A 54 -18.65 -14.75 6.06
C VAL A 54 -18.49 -15.23 4.65
N MET A 55 -18.89 -16.47 4.37
CA MET A 55 -18.87 -17.00 3.00
C MET A 55 -19.81 -16.20 2.08
N SER A 56 -20.89 -15.62 2.64
CA SER A 56 -21.83 -14.77 1.92
C SER A 56 -21.46 -13.29 1.87
N SER A 57 -20.66 -12.80 2.85
CA SER A 57 -20.32 -11.37 2.98
C SER A 57 -18.94 -10.99 2.43
N ILE A 58 -18.04 -11.96 2.26
CA ILE A 58 -16.87 -11.78 1.43
C ILE A 58 -17.41 -11.88 0.00
N GLY A 59 -17.72 -10.75 -0.59
CA GLY A 59 -18.29 -10.65 -1.94
C GLY A 59 -17.39 -11.16 -3.08
N PHE A 60 -16.70 -12.26 -2.85
CA PHE A 60 -16.11 -13.04 -3.91
C PHE A 60 -17.25 -13.76 -4.65
N THR A 61 -17.59 -13.26 -5.81
CA THR A 61 -18.32 -14.05 -6.78
C THR A 61 -17.52 -15.34 -7.05
N GLU A 62 -18.19 -16.41 -7.45
CA GLU A 62 -17.53 -17.66 -7.85
C GLU A 62 -16.45 -17.39 -8.90
N GLU A 63 -16.67 -16.44 -9.78
CA GLU A 63 -15.75 -15.97 -10.81
C GLU A 63 -14.48 -15.32 -10.20
N GLN A 64 -14.62 -14.57 -9.11
CA GLN A 64 -13.48 -13.99 -8.38
C GLN A 64 -12.67 -15.05 -7.63
N ARG A 65 -13.30 -16.13 -7.14
CA ARG A 65 -12.61 -17.26 -6.52
C ARG A 65 -11.84 -18.08 -7.55
N GLN A 66 -12.47 -18.35 -8.70
CA GLN A 66 -11.80 -19.03 -9.80
C GLN A 66 -10.64 -18.22 -10.35
N TRP A 67 -10.79 -16.89 -10.37
CA TRP A 67 -9.74 -15.99 -10.81
C TRP A 67 -8.58 -15.90 -9.80
N ALA A 68 -8.88 -15.89 -8.51
CA ALA A 68 -7.86 -15.93 -7.44
C ALA A 68 -7.09 -17.25 -7.46
N SER A 69 -7.77 -18.38 -7.71
CA SER A 69 -7.14 -19.69 -7.93
C SER A 69 -6.27 -19.70 -9.20
N TYR A 70 -6.78 -19.18 -10.30
CA TYR A 70 -6.05 -19.06 -11.56
C TYR A 70 -4.77 -18.21 -11.42
N ILE A 71 -4.83 -17.11 -10.69
CA ILE A 71 -3.66 -16.27 -10.43
C ILE A 71 -2.69 -16.96 -9.49
N HIS A 72 -3.17 -17.65 -8.46
CA HIS A 72 -2.33 -18.40 -7.53
C HIS A 72 -1.51 -19.46 -8.29
N ASP A 73 -2.15 -20.18 -9.18
CA ASP A 73 -1.52 -21.21 -9.99
C ASP A 73 -0.55 -20.63 -11.03
N ASN A 74 -0.85 -19.45 -11.58
CA ASN A 74 -0.01 -18.79 -12.59
C ASN A 74 1.10 -17.88 -12.00
N ILE A 75 0.95 -17.38 -10.76
CA ILE A 75 2.06 -16.67 -10.09
C ILE A 75 3.19 -17.63 -9.74
N ALA A 76 2.87 -18.84 -9.33
CA ALA A 76 3.88 -19.88 -9.11
C ALA A 76 4.66 -20.22 -10.40
N ASP A 77 3.96 -20.31 -11.54
CA ASP A 77 4.57 -20.54 -12.84
C ASP A 77 5.32 -19.32 -13.38
N ASN A 78 4.83 -18.08 -13.15
CA ASN A 78 5.49 -16.87 -13.60
C ASN A 78 6.75 -16.50 -12.79
N GLN A 79 6.89 -16.99 -11.56
CA GLN A 79 8.15 -16.87 -10.82
C GLN A 79 9.24 -17.80 -11.36
N THR A 80 8.89 -18.80 -12.17
CA THR A 80 9.83 -19.72 -12.83
C THR A 80 10.10 -19.39 -14.29
N GLN A 81 9.32 -18.53 -14.93
CA GLN A 81 9.53 -18.10 -16.31
C GLN A 81 10.05 -16.67 -16.34
N GLY A 82 11.36 -16.53 -16.44
CA GLY A 82 12.08 -15.26 -16.60
C GLY A 82 11.86 -14.50 -17.90
N ASP A 83 10.69 -14.62 -18.55
CA ASP A 83 10.38 -14.02 -19.84
C ASP A 83 8.93 -13.48 -19.92
N SER A 84 8.48 -12.76 -18.88
CA SER A 84 7.39 -11.81 -19.15
C SER A 84 7.98 -10.67 -19.96
N PRO A 85 7.46 -10.36 -21.17
CA PRO A 85 7.99 -9.26 -21.96
C PRO A 85 7.92 -8.00 -21.10
N ALA A 86 9.07 -7.34 -20.96
CA ALA A 86 9.19 -6.07 -20.28
C ALA A 86 8.21 -5.08 -20.94
N VAL A 87 7.16 -4.73 -20.23
CA VAL A 87 6.17 -3.76 -20.71
C VAL A 87 6.68 -2.39 -20.28
N ASP A 88 7.00 -1.52 -21.24
CA ASP A 88 7.17 -0.10 -20.95
C ASP A 88 5.78 0.47 -20.66
N MET A 89 5.47 0.64 -19.39
CA MET A 89 4.16 1.14 -18.94
C MET A 89 4.05 2.66 -19.04
N GLY A 90 5.16 3.37 -19.35
CA GLY A 90 5.20 4.83 -19.27
C GLY A 90 4.99 5.34 -17.84
N ASP A 91 4.70 6.61 -17.71
CA ASP A 91 4.43 7.24 -16.41
C ASP A 91 2.94 7.11 -16.07
N VAL A 92 2.63 6.32 -15.05
CA VAL A 92 1.27 6.08 -14.57
C VAL A 92 1.05 6.82 -13.25
N THR A 93 -0.08 7.50 -13.14
CA THR A 93 -0.54 8.12 -11.90
C THR A 93 -1.99 7.74 -11.64
N PHE A 94 -2.27 7.15 -10.48
CA PHE A 94 -3.64 6.91 -10.02
C PHE A 94 -4.23 8.18 -9.42
N THR A 95 -5.46 8.54 -9.82
CA THR A 95 -6.15 9.76 -9.37
C THR A 95 -7.51 9.47 -8.72
N ASP A 96 -7.75 8.22 -8.35
CA ASP A 96 -9.00 7.68 -7.80
C ASP A 96 -8.95 7.51 -6.26
N ALA A 97 -7.98 8.17 -5.62
CA ALA A 97 -7.80 8.20 -4.16
C ALA A 97 -7.75 9.66 -3.67
N GLU A 98 -7.54 9.86 -2.36
CA GLU A 98 -7.47 11.17 -1.71
C GLU A 98 -6.37 12.08 -2.31
N ILE A 99 -5.25 11.49 -2.70
CA ILE A 99 -4.16 12.15 -3.40
C ILE A 99 -3.82 11.42 -4.71
N PRO A 100 -3.28 12.10 -5.73
CA PRO A 100 -2.67 11.43 -6.87
C PRO A 100 -1.48 10.59 -6.44
N VAL A 101 -1.40 9.34 -6.90
CA VAL A 101 -0.35 8.39 -6.51
C VAL A 101 0.45 7.95 -7.72
N VAL A 102 1.75 8.24 -7.71
CA VAL A 102 2.70 7.77 -8.73
C VAL A 102 2.80 6.25 -8.65
N TYR A 103 2.72 5.58 -9.80
CA TYR A 103 2.83 4.13 -9.88
C TYR A 103 4.09 3.72 -10.66
N TYR A 104 4.83 2.78 -10.08
CA TYR A 104 5.92 2.08 -10.73
C TYR A 104 5.66 0.57 -10.70
N ALA A 105 5.84 -0.08 -11.86
CA ALA A 105 5.88 -1.54 -11.92
C ALA A 105 7.34 -2.00 -11.78
N GLN A 106 7.62 -2.97 -10.89
CA GLN A 106 8.95 -3.58 -10.82
C GLN A 106 9.33 -4.30 -12.11
N THR A 107 8.32 -4.74 -12.87
CA THR A 107 8.47 -5.44 -14.15
C THR A 107 8.63 -4.50 -15.36
N ASP A 108 8.65 -3.18 -15.16
CA ASP A 108 8.84 -2.20 -16.23
C ASP A 108 10.18 -2.40 -16.96
N GLY A 109 10.13 -2.43 -18.29
CA GLY A 109 11.28 -2.67 -19.15
C GLY A 109 12.46 -1.71 -18.96
N ARG A 110 12.18 -0.53 -18.43
CA ARG A 110 13.22 0.48 -18.11
C ARG A 110 14.19 0.00 -17.03
N TRP A 111 13.78 -0.91 -16.13
CA TRP A 111 14.60 -1.34 -15.00
C TRP A 111 14.43 -2.80 -14.55
N SER A 112 13.48 -3.55 -15.08
CA SER A 112 13.22 -4.92 -14.64
C SER A 112 14.43 -5.85 -14.71
N GLY A 113 15.33 -5.63 -15.68
CA GLY A 113 16.57 -6.39 -15.86
C GLY A 113 17.76 -5.92 -15.01
N ILE A 114 17.63 -4.80 -14.27
CA ILE A 114 18.71 -4.30 -13.40
C ILE A 114 18.91 -5.25 -12.22
N SER A 115 20.18 -5.56 -11.93
CA SER A 115 20.55 -6.45 -10.82
C SER A 115 20.07 -5.90 -9.49
N TYR A 116 19.48 -6.76 -8.67
CA TYR A 116 19.10 -6.48 -7.29
C TYR A 116 19.03 -7.75 -6.47
N SER A 117 19.65 -7.77 -5.27
CA SER A 117 19.55 -8.86 -4.29
C SER A 117 20.01 -10.23 -4.83
N GLY A 118 20.99 -10.26 -5.74
CA GLY A 118 21.43 -11.50 -6.41
C GLY A 118 20.46 -12.02 -7.48
N SER A 119 19.47 -11.21 -7.85
CA SER A 119 18.49 -11.43 -8.91
C SER A 119 18.29 -10.12 -9.68
N THR A 120 17.08 -9.74 -10.06
CA THR A 120 16.78 -8.50 -10.74
C THR A 120 15.64 -7.74 -10.04
N ILE A 121 15.51 -6.44 -10.35
CA ILE A 121 14.38 -5.64 -9.86
C ILE A 121 13.05 -6.27 -10.26
N GLY A 122 12.92 -6.76 -11.49
CA GLY A 122 11.70 -7.42 -11.97
C GLY A 122 11.26 -8.61 -11.13
N ILE A 123 12.21 -9.32 -10.52
CA ILE A 123 11.92 -10.51 -9.70
C ILE A 123 11.88 -10.18 -8.21
N ALA A 124 12.87 -9.43 -7.71
CA ALA A 124 13.10 -9.23 -6.28
C ALA A 124 12.81 -7.80 -5.78
N GLY A 125 12.39 -6.90 -6.68
CA GLY A 125 12.35 -5.46 -6.45
C GLY A 125 11.05 -4.91 -5.84
N CYS A 126 10.16 -5.73 -5.31
CA CYS A 126 8.90 -5.22 -4.72
C CYS A 126 9.12 -4.21 -3.58
N GLY A 127 10.13 -4.44 -2.73
CA GLY A 127 10.50 -3.51 -1.65
C GLY A 127 10.95 -2.15 -2.17
N PRO A 128 12.03 -2.07 -2.97
CA PRO A 128 12.48 -0.81 -3.56
C PRO A 128 11.40 -0.09 -4.38
N THR A 129 10.59 -0.85 -5.13
CA THR A 129 9.53 -0.24 -5.94
C THR A 129 8.40 0.33 -5.08
N SER A 130 8.02 -0.35 -3.99
CA SER A 130 7.02 0.18 -3.04
C SER A 130 7.53 1.46 -2.35
N VAL A 131 8.80 1.49 -1.97
CA VAL A 131 9.43 2.73 -1.44
C VAL A 131 9.43 3.84 -2.48
N ALA A 132 9.80 3.55 -3.73
CA ALA A 132 9.81 4.51 -4.82
C ALA A 132 8.42 5.11 -5.09
N ILE A 133 7.36 4.28 -5.09
CA ILE A 133 5.96 4.72 -5.20
C ILE A 133 5.62 5.70 -4.07
N ALA A 134 5.85 5.31 -2.82
CA ALA A 134 5.50 6.13 -1.67
C ALA A 134 6.33 7.42 -1.60
N ALA A 135 7.64 7.32 -1.83
CA ALA A 135 8.54 8.47 -1.77
C ALA A 135 8.27 9.47 -2.90
N SER A 136 8.12 9.01 -4.16
CA SER A 136 7.79 9.93 -5.25
C SER A 136 6.45 10.61 -5.04
N THR A 137 5.44 9.87 -4.58
CA THR A 137 4.10 10.42 -4.33
C THR A 137 4.13 11.51 -3.26
N LEU A 138 4.74 11.24 -2.11
CA LEU A 138 4.64 12.12 -0.95
C LEU A 138 5.65 13.27 -0.95
N THR A 139 6.79 13.12 -1.65
CA THR A 139 7.78 14.21 -1.77
C THR A 139 7.57 15.08 -3.00
N GLY A 140 6.84 14.59 -4.01
CA GLY A 140 6.73 15.22 -5.32
C GLY A 140 8.02 15.15 -6.17
N GLN A 141 9.02 14.40 -5.72
CA GLN A 141 10.27 14.18 -6.44
C GLN A 141 10.19 12.88 -7.25
N VAL A 142 10.97 12.79 -8.32
CA VAL A 142 11.10 11.54 -9.09
C VAL A 142 12.16 10.66 -8.41
N ILE A 143 11.70 9.69 -7.63
CA ILE A 143 12.53 8.69 -6.95
C ILE A 143 12.22 7.34 -7.59
N THR A 144 13.18 6.77 -8.31
CA THR A 144 12.93 5.59 -9.14
C THR A 144 13.25 4.27 -8.43
N PRO A 145 12.63 3.14 -8.84
CA PRO A 145 12.95 1.83 -8.30
C PRO A 145 14.45 1.47 -8.35
N PRO A 146 15.21 1.74 -9.43
CA PRO A 146 16.67 1.53 -9.44
C PRO A 146 17.44 2.34 -8.40
N GLU A 147 17.05 3.59 -8.17
CA GLU A 147 17.69 4.45 -7.17
C GLU A 147 17.53 3.86 -5.78
N VAL A 148 16.30 3.46 -5.41
CA VAL A 148 16.03 2.82 -4.11
C VAL A 148 16.71 1.46 -4.01
N ALA A 149 16.75 0.67 -5.09
CA ALA A 149 17.44 -0.62 -5.11
C ALA A 149 18.94 -0.46 -4.84
N ALA A 150 19.59 0.49 -5.51
CA ALA A 150 21.00 0.80 -5.30
C ALA A 150 21.27 1.27 -3.85
N TRP A 151 20.41 2.13 -3.31
CA TRP A 151 20.51 2.56 -1.92
C TRP A 151 20.33 1.38 -0.94
N SER A 152 19.36 0.50 -1.21
CA SER A 152 19.09 -0.70 -0.43
C SER A 152 20.30 -1.64 -0.35
N GLU A 153 20.97 -1.89 -1.48
CA GLU A 153 22.20 -2.71 -1.51
C GLU A 153 23.36 -2.03 -0.80
N ALA A 154 23.56 -0.75 -1.03
CA ALA A 154 24.67 0.02 -0.42
C ALA A 154 24.56 0.13 1.10
N THR A 155 23.33 0.06 1.65
CA THR A 155 23.07 0.22 3.10
C THR A 155 22.72 -1.10 3.80
N GLY A 156 22.79 -2.24 3.09
CA GLY A 156 22.60 -3.57 3.67
C GLY A 156 21.15 -3.96 3.90
N HIS A 157 20.20 -3.35 3.18
CA HIS A 157 18.77 -3.70 3.24
C HIS A 157 18.37 -4.76 2.20
N ALA A 158 19.24 -5.10 1.27
CA ALA A 158 19.03 -6.20 0.33
C ALA A 158 19.51 -7.54 0.93
N THR A 159 18.76 -8.61 0.68
CA THR A 159 19.15 -9.97 1.09
C THR A 159 19.40 -10.82 -0.15
N TYR A 160 20.55 -11.50 -0.21
CA TYR A 160 20.92 -12.27 -1.38
C TYR A 160 19.90 -13.38 -1.67
N GLY A 161 19.32 -13.33 -2.88
CA GLY A 161 18.37 -14.32 -3.37
C GLY A 161 16.94 -14.22 -2.78
N ASN A 162 16.63 -13.19 -1.94
CA ASN A 162 15.35 -13.11 -1.24
C ASN A 162 14.76 -11.70 -1.12
N GLY A 163 15.20 -10.78 -1.99
CA GLY A 163 14.69 -9.41 -2.06
C GLY A 163 15.20 -8.50 -0.96
N SER A 164 14.31 -7.94 -0.15
CA SER A 164 14.65 -6.91 0.83
C SER A 164 14.35 -7.34 2.26
N TYR A 165 15.19 -6.92 3.22
CA TYR A 165 14.81 -6.94 4.63
C TYR A 165 13.64 -5.98 4.88
N HIS A 166 12.83 -6.29 5.90
CA HIS A 166 11.70 -5.43 6.28
C HIS A 166 12.14 -4.04 6.75
N SER A 167 13.38 -3.92 7.22
CA SER A 167 13.99 -2.63 7.61
C SER A 167 14.14 -1.66 6.43
N LEU A 168 14.16 -2.13 5.20
CA LEU A 168 14.19 -1.26 4.03
C LEU A 168 13.08 -0.22 4.09
N ILE A 169 11.86 -0.63 4.47
CA ILE A 169 10.70 0.26 4.37
C ILE A 169 10.85 1.48 5.28
N PRO A 170 10.98 1.35 6.63
CA PRO A 170 11.09 2.53 7.47
C PRO A 170 12.37 3.32 7.21
N ASP A 171 13.50 2.66 6.94
CA ASP A 171 14.80 3.32 6.86
C ASP A 171 14.95 4.09 5.54
N ALA A 172 14.51 3.51 4.40
CA ALA A 172 14.53 4.21 3.12
C ALA A 172 13.54 5.38 3.08
N LEU A 173 12.32 5.20 3.59
CA LEU A 173 11.35 6.29 3.62
C LEU A 173 11.83 7.45 4.49
N ALA A 174 12.46 7.16 5.65
CA ALA A 174 13.10 8.18 6.47
C ALA A 174 14.29 8.87 5.76
N HIS A 175 15.09 8.11 4.98
CA HIS A 175 16.16 8.67 4.14
C HIS A 175 15.62 9.71 3.15
N TYR A 176 14.45 9.48 2.57
CA TYR A 176 13.78 10.44 1.68
C TYR A 176 13.00 11.54 2.43
N GLY A 177 13.18 11.67 3.75
CA GLY A 177 12.59 12.75 4.57
C GLY A 177 11.14 12.52 4.98
N LEU A 178 10.62 11.30 4.84
CA LEU A 178 9.25 10.96 5.19
C LEU A 178 9.13 10.46 6.63
N THR A 179 7.97 10.72 7.22
CA THR A 179 7.62 10.20 8.55
C THR A 179 6.98 8.82 8.42
N VAL A 180 7.45 7.86 9.22
CA VAL A 180 6.94 6.50 9.23
C VAL A 180 6.37 6.13 10.59
N GLN A 181 5.08 5.83 10.65
CA GLN A 181 4.39 5.34 11.83
C GLN A 181 4.07 3.85 11.67
N ARG A 182 4.38 3.06 12.68
CA ARG A 182 4.10 1.62 12.69
C ARG A 182 2.64 1.38 13.07
N ALA A 183 1.98 0.42 12.39
CA ALA A 183 0.64 -0.01 12.71
C ALA A 183 0.57 -1.53 12.81
N GLY A 184 -0.07 -2.03 13.87
CA GLY A 184 -0.24 -3.46 14.10
C GLY A 184 -1.38 -4.06 13.27
N ALA A 185 -1.42 -5.39 13.21
CA ALA A 185 -2.42 -6.14 12.45
C ALA A 185 -3.89 -5.96 12.91
N SER A 186 -4.13 -5.31 14.05
CA SER A 186 -5.47 -5.05 14.61
C SER A 186 -5.97 -3.62 14.41
N SER A 187 -5.24 -2.78 13.68
CA SER A 187 -5.45 -1.33 13.62
C SER A 187 -6.25 -0.89 12.39
N ALA A 188 -7.36 -1.58 12.06
CA ALA A 188 -8.17 -1.28 10.86
C ALA A 188 -8.57 0.20 10.79
N GLN A 189 -9.11 0.77 11.86
CA GLN A 189 -9.52 2.18 11.88
C GLN A 189 -8.33 3.12 11.67
N GLN A 190 -7.17 2.82 12.26
CA GLN A 190 -5.96 3.61 12.07
C GLN A 190 -5.49 3.62 10.61
N LEU A 191 -5.57 2.47 9.91
CA LEU A 191 -5.24 2.38 8.49
C LEU A 191 -6.21 3.21 7.64
N VAL A 192 -7.50 3.12 7.94
CA VAL A 192 -8.52 3.88 7.23
C VAL A 192 -8.37 5.38 7.44
N ASP A 193 -8.15 5.81 8.68
CA ASP A 193 -7.91 7.22 9.00
C ASP A 193 -6.67 7.76 8.28
N ALA A 194 -5.61 6.97 8.21
CA ALA A 194 -4.40 7.32 7.48
C ALA A 194 -4.68 7.49 5.98
N LEU A 195 -5.30 6.50 5.35
CA LEU A 195 -5.62 6.55 3.92
C LEU A 195 -6.58 7.67 3.57
N SER A 196 -7.63 7.88 4.38
CA SER A 196 -8.61 8.97 4.19
C SER A 196 -8.01 10.37 4.37
N SER A 197 -6.86 10.48 5.05
CA SER A 197 -6.13 11.74 5.21
C SER A 197 -5.00 11.94 4.20
N GLY A 198 -4.96 11.14 3.13
CA GLY A 198 -3.95 11.25 2.08
C GLY A 198 -2.58 10.68 2.43
N LYS A 199 -2.48 9.91 3.53
CA LYS A 199 -1.28 9.13 3.83
C LYS A 199 -1.27 7.83 3.04
N LEU A 200 -0.09 7.28 2.84
CA LEU A 200 0.08 5.96 2.23
C LEU A 200 0.42 4.92 3.30
N VAL A 201 0.20 3.65 2.99
CA VAL A 201 0.60 2.56 3.87
C VAL A 201 1.37 1.53 3.06
N VAL A 202 2.63 1.31 3.38
CA VAL A 202 3.36 0.16 2.84
C VAL A 202 3.04 -1.06 3.70
N VAL A 203 2.76 -2.19 3.07
CA VAL A 203 2.48 -3.43 3.77
C VAL A 203 3.27 -4.59 3.20
N ILE A 204 3.78 -5.45 4.08
CA ILE A 204 4.34 -6.75 3.69
C ILE A 204 3.26 -7.81 3.79
N MET A 205 2.91 -8.41 2.66
CA MET A 205 1.98 -9.53 2.57
C MET A 205 2.69 -10.85 2.84
N GLY A 206 2.01 -11.76 3.49
CA GLY A 206 2.38 -13.17 3.61
C GLY A 206 1.68 -14.02 2.56
N PRO A 207 1.86 -15.37 2.61
CA PRO A 207 1.20 -16.27 1.67
C PRO A 207 -0.31 -16.09 1.64
N GLY A 208 -0.87 -15.93 0.43
CA GLY A 208 -2.29 -15.68 0.20
C GLY A 208 -2.56 -15.21 -1.22
N THR A 209 -3.48 -14.30 -1.38
CA THR A 209 -3.92 -13.76 -2.67
C THR A 209 -2.81 -13.00 -3.42
N PHE A 210 -1.96 -12.28 -2.67
CA PHE A 210 -0.97 -11.37 -3.27
C PHE A 210 0.39 -12.03 -3.51
N THR A 211 0.68 -13.13 -2.83
CA THR A 211 1.99 -13.80 -2.93
C THR A 211 1.94 -15.19 -2.31
N THR A 212 2.84 -16.06 -2.73
CA THR A 212 3.06 -17.38 -2.10
C THR A 212 4.11 -17.36 -0.99
N SER A 213 4.87 -16.26 -0.83
CA SER A 213 5.98 -16.16 0.12
C SER A 213 6.00 -14.85 0.92
N GLY A 214 6.27 -13.75 0.25
CA GLY A 214 6.31 -12.41 0.80
C GLY A 214 6.31 -11.38 -0.33
N HIS A 215 5.54 -10.30 -0.19
CA HIS A 215 5.41 -9.27 -1.21
C HIS A 215 5.07 -7.93 -0.59
N PHE A 216 5.80 -6.89 -0.95
CA PHE A 216 5.47 -5.52 -0.54
C PHE A 216 4.51 -4.89 -1.54
N ILE A 217 3.44 -4.29 -1.01
CA ILE A 217 2.48 -3.48 -1.77
C ILE A 217 2.24 -2.16 -1.04
N VAL A 218 1.66 -1.18 -1.74
CA VAL A 218 1.29 0.12 -1.16
C VAL A 218 -0.22 0.24 -1.14
N LEU A 219 -0.81 0.49 0.04
CA LEU A 219 -2.20 0.91 0.15
C LEU A 219 -2.21 2.42 -0.12
N ARG A 220 -3.01 2.86 -1.10
CA ARG A 220 -2.98 4.21 -1.63
C ARG A 220 -4.26 5.01 -1.41
N GLY A 221 -5.30 4.38 -0.92
CA GLY A 221 -6.57 5.04 -0.65
C GLY A 221 -7.62 4.07 -0.13
N VAL A 222 -8.75 4.64 0.23
CA VAL A 222 -9.93 3.91 0.69
C VAL A 222 -11.18 4.53 0.07
N THR A 223 -12.11 3.69 -0.40
CA THR A 223 -13.38 4.13 -0.98
C THR A 223 -14.41 4.41 0.12
N VAL A 224 -15.49 5.11 -0.24
CA VAL A 224 -16.61 5.38 0.67
C VAL A 224 -17.28 4.10 1.21
N ASP A 225 -17.16 2.99 0.49
CA ASP A 225 -17.66 1.68 0.90
C ASP A 225 -16.65 0.91 1.77
N GLY A 226 -15.51 1.53 2.10
CA GLY A 226 -14.47 0.95 2.94
C GLY A 226 -13.58 -0.07 2.23
N LYS A 227 -13.59 -0.10 0.91
CA LYS A 227 -12.65 -0.89 0.12
C LYS A 227 -11.31 -0.17 0.05
N VAL A 228 -10.23 -0.92 -0.10
CA VAL A 228 -8.87 -0.40 -0.20
C VAL A 228 -8.41 -0.39 -1.64
N LEU A 229 -7.81 0.72 -2.04
CA LEU A 229 -7.10 0.87 -3.30
C LEU A 229 -5.61 0.61 -3.06
N ILE A 230 -4.98 -0.15 -3.95
CA ILE A 230 -3.58 -0.50 -3.81
C ILE A 230 -2.75 -0.04 -5.01
N ALA A 231 -1.44 0.07 -4.81
CA ALA A 231 -0.44 0.08 -5.86
C ALA A 231 0.48 -1.13 -5.63
N ASP A 232 0.24 -2.18 -6.39
CA ASP A 232 1.02 -3.42 -6.35
C ASP A 232 2.17 -3.30 -7.37
N PRO A 233 3.44 -3.31 -6.94
CA PRO A 233 4.58 -3.17 -7.84
C PRO A 233 4.68 -4.26 -8.90
N TYR A 234 4.12 -5.45 -8.61
CA TYR A 234 4.19 -6.58 -9.52
C TYR A 234 2.97 -6.68 -10.44
N SER A 235 1.78 -6.31 -9.94
CA SER A 235 0.52 -6.50 -10.66
C SER A 235 -0.24 -5.18 -10.87
N TYR A 236 -0.13 -4.63 -12.07
CA TYR A 236 -0.94 -3.47 -12.47
C TYR A 236 -2.44 -3.79 -12.44
N SER A 237 -2.84 -5.00 -12.84
CA SER A 237 -4.25 -5.40 -12.81
C SER A 237 -4.82 -5.46 -11.38
N PHE A 238 -4.01 -5.82 -10.38
CA PHE A 238 -4.41 -5.75 -8.98
C PHE A 238 -4.55 -4.30 -8.50
N SER A 239 -3.71 -3.41 -9.02
CA SER A 239 -3.74 -1.98 -8.69
C SER A 239 -4.97 -1.24 -9.25
N GLN A 240 -5.67 -1.84 -10.22
CA GLN A 240 -6.90 -1.31 -10.81
C GLN A 240 -8.18 -1.81 -10.12
N ARG A 241 -8.06 -2.53 -9.00
CA ARG A 241 -9.18 -3.12 -8.27
C ARG A 241 -9.31 -2.56 -6.87
N GLU A 242 -10.52 -2.69 -6.35
CA GLU A 242 -10.83 -2.47 -4.94
C GLU A 242 -10.68 -3.78 -4.16
N TRP A 243 -10.15 -3.69 -2.95
CA TRP A 243 -9.86 -4.84 -2.09
C TRP A 243 -10.51 -4.71 -0.73
N ASP A 244 -10.87 -5.85 -0.14
CA ASP A 244 -11.38 -5.88 1.23
C ASP A 244 -10.24 -5.67 2.24
N LEU A 245 -10.36 -4.67 3.09
CA LEU A 245 -9.39 -4.43 4.17
C LEU A 245 -9.21 -5.65 5.07
N PRO A 246 -10.26 -6.38 5.49
CA PRO A 246 -10.10 -7.62 6.25
C PRO A 246 -9.24 -8.70 5.54
N LEU A 247 -9.31 -8.79 4.21
CA LEU A 247 -8.47 -9.71 3.44
C LEU A 247 -6.99 -9.31 3.57
N ILE A 248 -6.68 -8.04 3.31
CA ILE A 248 -5.31 -7.50 3.41
C ILE A 248 -4.77 -7.71 4.83
N MET A 249 -5.55 -7.37 5.86
CA MET A 249 -5.13 -7.53 7.25
C MET A 249 -4.90 -8.99 7.66
N ARG A 250 -5.70 -9.91 7.14
CA ARG A 250 -5.54 -11.34 7.39
C ARG A 250 -4.29 -11.90 6.74
N GLU A 251 -4.00 -11.48 5.51
CA GLU A 251 -2.88 -11.97 4.71
C GLU A 251 -1.57 -11.17 4.93
N ALA A 252 -1.61 -10.07 5.67
CA ALA A 252 -0.40 -9.37 6.09
C ALA A 252 0.50 -10.28 6.91
N LYS A 253 1.83 -10.19 6.67
CA LYS A 253 2.83 -11.07 7.28
C LYS A 253 3.00 -10.78 8.77
N ARG A 254 2.37 -11.57 9.63
CA ARG A 254 2.37 -11.38 11.09
C ARG A 254 3.77 -11.45 11.72
N SER A 255 4.70 -12.18 11.11
CA SER A 255 6.09 -12.31 11.55
C SER A 255 7.00 -11.19 11.01
N ALA A 256 6.43 -10.10 10.50
CA ALA A 256 7.20 -8.99 9.98
C ALA A 256 8.05 -8.32 11.07
N GLY A 257 9.33 -8.09 10.74
CA GLY A 257 10.24 -7.32 11.57
C GLY A 257 10.10 -5.81 11.35
N SER A 258 10.96 -5.02 11.99
CA SER A 258 11.09 -3.56 11.80
C SER A 258 9.78 -2.79 11.98
N GLY A 259 8.90 -3.31 12.85
CA GLY A 259 7.62 -2.69 13.18
C GLY A 259 6.49 -2.88 12.17
N GLY A 260 6.68 -3.79 11.19
CA GLY A 260 5.60 -4.21 10.28
C GLY A 260 4.48 -5.00 10.99
N PRO A 261 3.49 -5.47 10.24
CA PRO A 261 3.46 -5.53 8.77
C PRO A 261 3.06 -4.25 8.05
N PHE A 262 2.53 -3.24 8.73
CA PHE A 262 2.03 -2.00 8.15
C PHE A 262 2.91 -0.82 8.59
N TRP A 263 3.31 0.01 7.62
CA TRP A 263 4.04 1.26 7.83
C TRP A 263 3.23 2.40 7.21
N ILE A 264 2.63 3.24 8.06
CA ILE A 264 1.91 4.44 7.63
C ILE A 264 2.94 5.51 7.32
N VAL A 265 2.83 6.11 6.14
CA VAL A 265 3.81 7.05 5.60
C VAL A 265 3.17 8.40 5.32
N SER A 266 3.81 9.47 5.77
CA SER A 266 3.41 10.85 5.48
C SER A 266 4.63 11.73 5.21
N SER A 267 4.40 12.84 4.55
CA SER A 267 5.35 13.95 4.40
C SER A 267 5.63 14.64 5.73
#